data_0b636b09e164dd29b8b6f96afbe74db0
#
_entry.id   0b636b09e164dd29b8b6f96afbe74db0
#
_cell.length_a   1.000
_cell.length_b   1.000
_cell.length_c   1.000
_cell.angle_alpha   90.00
_cell.angle_beta   90.00
_cell.angle_gamma   90.00
#
_symmetry.space_group_name_H-M   'P 1'
#
loop_
_entity.id
_entity.type
_entity.pdbx_description
1 polymer ?
#
loop_
_entity_poly.entity_id
_entity_poly.type
_entity_poly.pdbx_seq_one_letter_code
_entity_poly.pdbx_strand_id
1 'polypeptide(L)'
;VDEVAALLDLLPIQVQEVVSFYPMFRTRPVGKCHIQVCTNIACALRGARKLVRHAEDRLGIRAGEVSADGRHSIAEVECAGSCGTAPVLQVNELPYLENATAADIDRIIASDDPADWQGETPMVSLIPDGVEGYLLPPNGVNRCSIGHYVNAGGYKQAERAWKELEPEAIAEIVKESGLRGRGGAGFSTGMKWQFMPKESAKPSYLAVNCDESE
;
A
#
# COMPACT_ATOMS: atom_id res chain seq x y z
N VAL A 1 12.43 22.87 6.84
CA VAL A 1 13.50 21.89 7.09
C VAL A 1 14.36 22.36 8.25
N ASP A 2 14.97 23.53 8.16
CA ASP A 2 15.96 24.03 9.15
C ASP A 2 15.36 24.22 10.54
N GLU A 3 14.16 24.79 10.63
CA GLU A 3 13.45 24.97 11.90
C GLU A 3 13.13 23.63 12.58
N VAL A 4 12.69 22.64 11.81
CA VAL A 4 12.40 21.28 12.32
C VAL A 4 13.70 20.60 12.75
N ALA A 5 14.76 20.73 11.98
CA ALA A 5 16.08 20.19 12.33
C ALA A 5 16.59 20.78 13.65
N ALA A 6 16.50 22.09 13.81
CA ALA A 6 16.89 22.76 15.05
C ALA A 6 16.02 22.34 16.26
N LEU A 7 14.71 22.17 16.06
CA LEU A 7 13.79 21.74 17.12
C LEU A 7 14.07 20.30 17.60
N LEU A 8 14.49 19.42 16.69
CA LEU A 8 14.73 18.00 16.96
C LEU A 8 16.20 17.67 17.23
N ASP A 9 17.09 18.65 17.25
CA ASP A 9 18.54 18.47 17.37
C ASP A 9 19.11 17.51 16.31
N LEU A 10 18.67 17.71 15.07
CA LEU A 10 19.08 16.92 13.91
C LEU A 10 19.84 17.81 12.90
N LEU A 11 20.60 17.17 12.02
CA LEU A 11 21.16 17.86 10.85
C LEU A 11 20.05 18.14 9.82
N PRO A 12 20.05 19.31 9.16
CA PRO A 12 19.04 19.62 8.13
C PRO A 12 18.90 18.57 7.04
N ILE A 13 19.99 17.88 6.67
CA ILE A 13 19.98 16.82 5.68
C ILE A 13 19.13 15.60 6.13
N GLN A 14 19.14 15.26 7.42
CA GLN A 14 18.34 14.16 7.94
C GLN A 14 16.84 14.45 7.84
N VAL A 15 16.44 15.69 8.10
CA VAL A 15 15.06 16.13 7.89
C VAL A 15 14.73 16.15 6.40
N GLN A 16 15.66 16.63 5.55
CA GLN A 16 15.47 16.67 4.10
C GLN A 16 15.31 15.28 3.49
N GLU A 17 16.03 14.27 3.97
CA GLU A 17 15.87 12.87 3.54
C GLU A 17 14.44 12.40 3.76
N VAL A 18 13.87 12.61 4.93
CA VAL A 18 12.49 12.23 5.25
C VAL A 18 11.49 12.99 4.38
N VAL A 19 11.65 14.31 4.27
CA VAL A 19 10.74 15.17 3.49
C VAL A 19 10.77 14.82 2.00
N SER A 20 11.91 14.43 1.46
CA SER A 20 12.03 14.07 0.04
C SER A 20 11.54 12.67 -0.27
N PHE A 21 11.52 11.78 0.70
CA PHE A 21 11.08 10.39 0.54
C PHE A 21 9.56 10.24 0.68
N TYR A 22 8.97 10.90 1.68
CA TYR A 22 7.55 10.75 1.99
C TYR A 22 6.71 11.85 1.30
N PRO A 23 5.87 11.51 0.30
CA PRO A 23 5.14 12.51 -0.50
C PRO A 23 4.10 13.31 0.30
N MET A 24 3.72 12.84 1.49
CA MET A 24 2.81 13.57 2.39
C MET A 24 3.43 14.86 2.94
N PHE A 25 4.77 14.96 2.99
CA PHE A 25 5.47 16.16 3.41
C PHE A 25 5.62 17.13 2.24
N ARG A 26 4.85 18.18 2.26
CA ARG A 26 4.81 19.17 1.18
C ARG A 26 5.75 20.31 1.47
N THR A 27 6.64 20.63 0.54
CA THR A 27 7.61 21.74 0.66
C THR A 27 7.08 23.03 0.04
N ARG A 28 5.91 22.98 -0.61
CA ARG A 28 5.23 24.12 -1.23
C ARG A 28 3.75 24.07 -0.90
N PRO A 29 3.07 25.23 -0.82
CA PRO A 29 1.62 25.26 -0.69
C PRO A 29 0.95 24.47 -1.83
N VAL A 30 -0.12 23.78 -1.50
CA VAL A 30 -1.01 23.10 -2.45
C VAL A 30 -2.38 23.76 -2.45
N GLY A 31 -3.21 23.44 -3.43
CA GLY A 31 -4.60 23.92 -3.49
C GLY A 31 -5.45 23.40 -2.32
N LYS A 32 -6.53 24.07 -2.02
CA LYS A 32 -7.54 23.62 -1.03
C LYS A 32 -8.04 22.20 -1.36
N CYS A 33 -8.22 21.93 -2.64
CA CYS A 33 -8.53 20.63 -3.23
C CYS A 33 -7.28 20.13 -3.95
N HIS A 34 -6.50 19.25 -3.32
CA HIS A 34 -5.28 18.68 -3.88
C HIS A 34 -5.55 17.30 -4.44
N ILE A 35 -5.63 17.21 -5.76
CA ILE A 35 -5.95 15.98 -6.49
C ILE A 35 -4.65 15.20 -6.72
N GLN A 36 -4.52 14.05 -6.09
CA GLN A 36 -3.37 13.16 -6.16
C GLN A 36 -3.75 11.91 -6.96
N VAL A 37 -3.12 11.70 -8.10
CA VAL A 37 -3.43 10.57 -8.99
C VAL A 37 -2.26 9.57 -8.94
N CYS A 38 -2.56 8.34 -8.54
CA CYS A 38 -1.58 7.27 -8.62
C CYS A 38 -1.24 6.97 -10.08
N THR A 39 0.03 7.10 -10.46
CA THR A 39 0.52 6.81 -11.81
C THR A 39 1.46 5.61 -11.88
N ASN A 40 1.52 4.81 -10.84
CA ASN A 40 2.29 3.57 -10.81
C ASN A 40 1.70 2.52 -11.77
N ILE A 41 2.39 1.41 -11.99
CA ILE A 41 2.19 0.48 -13.11
C ILE A 41 0.73 0.10 -13.32
N ALA A 42 0.04 -0.42 -12.30
CA ALA A 42 -1.36 -0.86 -12.42
C ALA A 42 -2.28 0.29 -12.83
N CYS A 43 -2.17 1.43 -12.16
CA CYS A 43 -2.96 2.62 -12.46
C CYS A 43 -2.64 3.20 -13.84
N ALA A 44 -1.36 3.25 -14.24
CA ALA A 44 -0.94 3.70 -15.57
C ALA A 44 -1.55 2.84 -16.68
N LEU A 45 -1.51 1.50 -16.54
CA LEU A 45 -2.11 0.55 -17.47
C LEU A 45 -3.63 0.71 -17.57
N ARG A 46 -4.29 1.08 -16.48
CA ARG A 46 -5.73 1.33 -16.39
C ARG A 46 -6.13 2.75 -16.78
N GLY A 47 -5.18 3.59 -17.21
CA GLY A 47 -5.45 4.90 -17.79
C GLY A 47 -5.26 6.10 -16.86
N ALA A 48 -4.61 5.96 -15.71
CA ALA A 48 -4.37 7.07 -14.77
C ALA A 48 -3.74 8.30 -15.43
N ARG A 49 -2.79 8.10 -16.34
CA ARG A 49 -2.18 9.21 -17.10
C ARG A 49 -3.18 9.99 -17.99
N LYS A 50 -4.30 9.37 -18.39
CA LYS A 50 -5.39 10.07 -19.07
C LYS A 50 -6.19 10.92 -18.07
N LEU A 51 -6.35 10.44 -16.83
CA LEU A 51 -7.00 11.19 -15.77
C LEU A 51 -6.18 12.43 -15.38
N VAL A 52 -4.84 12.28 -15.26
CA VAL A 52 -3.95 13.43 -15.03
C VAL A 52 -4.15 14.48 -16.12
N ARG A 53 -4.04 14.08 -17.39
CA ARG A 53 -4.26 15.02 -18.52
C ARG A 53 -5.63 15.65 -18.52
N HIS A 54 -6.67 14.88 -18.21
CA HIS A 54 -8.02 15.42 -18.09
C HIS A 54 -8.11 16.52 -17.00
N ALA A 55 -7.52 16.27 -15.82
CA ALA A 55 -7.48 17.25 -14.75
C ALA A 55 -6.68 18.50 -15.15
N GLU A 56 -5.52 18.32 -15.81
CA GLU A 56 -4.71 19.41 -16.34
C GLU A 56 -5.49 20.29 -17.33
N ASP A 57 -6.16 19.66 -18.29
CA ASP A 57 -6.96 20.36 -19.31
C ASP A 57 -8.16 21.11 -18.69
N ARG A 58 -8.81 20.50 -17.67
CA ARG A 58 -9.95 21.10 -16.99
C ARG A 58 -9.58 22.29 -16.11
N LEU A 59 -8.41 22.26 -15.48
CA LEU A 59 -7.93 23.27 -14.55
C LEU A 59 -7.00 24.30 -15.20
N GLY A 60 -6.47 24.02 -16.38
CA GLY A 60 -5.49 24.86 -17.06
C GLY A 60 -4.14 24.95 -16.36
N ILE A 61 -3.79 23.93 -15.57
CA ILE A 61 -2.51 23.80 -14.86
C ILE A 61 -1.85 22.47 -15.16
N ARG A 62 -0.58 22.32 -14.83
CA ARG A 62 0.15 21.06 -14.94
C ARG A 62 0.25 20.37 -13.58
N ALA A 63 0.50 19.05 -13.62
CA ALA A 63 0.82 18.31 -12.39
C ALA A 63 2.03 18.95 -11.69
N GLY A 64 1.91 19.17 -10.38
CA GLY A 64 2.86 19.92 -9.56
C GLY A 64 2.56 21.41 -9.41
N GLU A 65 1.55 21.94 -10.12
CA GLU A 65 1.12 23.33 -10.05
C GLU A 65 -0.14 23.53 -9.23
N VAL A 66 -0.38 24.77 -8.85
CA VAL A 66 -1.59 25.25 -8.14
C VAL A 66 -2.32 26.23 -9.04
N SER A 67 -3.65 26.12 -9.11
CA SER A 67 -4.49 27.07 -9.85
C SER A 67 -4.32 28.48 -9.33
N ALA A 68 -4.51 29.48 -10.21
CA ALA A 68 -4.28 30.91 -9.88
C ALA A 68 -5.16 31.41 -8.72
N ASP A 69 -6.32 30.79 -8.52
CA ASP A 69 -7.24 31.08 -7.41
C ASP A 69 -6.89 30.35 -6.11
N GLY A 70 -5.85 29.50 -6.12
CA GLY A 70 -5.43 28.69 -4.97
C GLY A 70 -6.38 27.54 -4.61
N ARG A 71 -7.41 27.28 -5.40
CA ARG A 71 -8.42 26.25 -5.09
C ARG A 71 -7.92 24.84 -5.37
N HIS A 72 -7.32 24.63 -6.52
CA HIS A 72 -6.97 23.29 -6.99
C HIS A 72 -5.47 23.13 -7.18
N SER A 73 -5.00 21.92 -7.00
CA SER A 73 -3.65 21.49 -7.43
C SER A 73 -3.71 20.02 -7.83
N ILE A 74 -2.79 19.61 -8.70
CA ILE A 74 -2.68 18.25 -9.21
C ILE A 74 -1.30 17.72 -8.87
N ALA A 75 -1.22 16.46 -8.47
CA ALA A 75 0.04 15.73 -8.34
C ALA A 75 -0.08 14.32 -8.92
N GLU A 76 0.99 13.86 -9.56
CA GLU A 76 1.21 12.44 -9.76
C GLU A 76 1.86 11.89 -8.50
N VAL A 77 1.33 10.78 -7.98
CA VAL A 77 1.86 10.15 -6.77
C VAL A 77 2.25 8.71 -7.02
N GLU A 78 3.08 8.19 -6.13
CA GLU A 78 3.48 6.79 -6.12
C GLU A 78 2.30 5.87 -5.78
N CYS A 79 2.57 4.57 -5.64
CA CYS A 79 1.54 3.55 -5.45
C CYS A 79 0.67 3.82 -4.22
N ALA A 80 -0.65 3.90 -4.44
CA ALA A 80 -1.65 4.01 -3.39
C ALA A 80 -2.06 2.64 -2.78
N GLY A 81 -1.43 1.54 -3.23
CA GLY A 81 -1.68 0.19 -2.74
C GLY A 81 -2.99 -0.46 -3.19
N SER A 82 -3.88 0.27 -3.81
CA SER A 82 -5.20 -0.22 -4.26
C SER A 82 -5.17 -0.71 -5.72
N CYS A 83 -4.18 -1.53 -6.09
CA CYS A 83 -3.92 -1.94 -7.47
C CYS A 83 -5.05 -2.76 -8.09
N GLY A 84 -5.82 -3.48 -7.28
CA GLY A 84 -6.98 -4.28 -7.72
C GLY A 84 -8.14 -3.42 -8.24
N THR A 85 -8.22 -2.18 -7.79
CA THR A 85 -9.27 -1.21 -8.12
C THR A 85 -8.75 0.01 -8.89
N ALA A 86 -7.63 -0.17 -9.58
CA ALA A 86 -7.02 0.87 -10.41
C ALA A 86 -7.95 1.35 -11.54
N PRO A 87 -7.88 2.64 -11.93
CA PRO A 87 -7.00 3.68 -11.42
C PRO A 87 -7.53 4.30 -10.13
N VAL A 88 -6.60 4.80 -9.29
CA VAL A 88 -6.90 5.37 -7.98
C VAL A 88 -6.45 6.81 -7.91
N LEU A 89 -7.27 7.64 -7.30
CA LEU A 89 -6.90 8.99 -6.91
C LEU A 89 -7.31 9.29 -5.47
N GLN A 90 -6.66 10.27 -4.89
CA GLN A 90 -6.97 10.78 -3.55
C GLN A 90 -7.07 12.31 -3.59
N VAL A 91 -8.01 12.87 -2.87
CA VAL A 91 -8.07 14.31 -2.66
C VAL A 91 -7.70 14.60 -1.21
N ASN A 92 -6.66 15.40 -1.03
CA ASN A 92 -6.10 15.67 0.30
C ASN A 92 -5.77 14.35 1.04
N GLU A 93 -6.29 14.19 2.27
CA GLU A 93 -6.15 12.98 3.10
C GLU A 93 -7.48 12.19 3.19
N LEU A 94 -8.41 12.42 2.25
CA LEU A 94 -9.71 11.75 2.23
C LEU A 94 -9.60 10.31 1.72
N PRO A 95 -10.62 9.47 1.94
CA PRO A 95 -10.67 8.12 1.37
C PRO A 95 -10.46 8.10 -0.15
N TYR A 96 -9.78 7.06 -0.63
CA TYR A 96 -9.48 6.89 -2.05
C TYR A 96 -10.75 6.82 -2.91
N LEU A 97 -10.67 7.43 -4.11
CA LEU A 97 -11.57 7.11 -5.21
C LEU A 97 -10.92 6.01 -6.04
N GLU A 98 -11.52 4.85 -5.98
CA GLU A 98 -11.10 3.66 -6.71
C GLU A 98 -11.88 3.50 -8.02
N ASN A 99 -11.30 2.82 -9.01
CA ASN A 99 -11.84 2.75 -10.37
C ASN A 99 -12.18 4.15 -10.94
N ALA A 100 -11.35 5.11 -10.59
CA ALA A 100 -11.58 6.52 -10.86
C ALA A 100 -11.73 6.83 -12.35
N THR A 101 -12.64 7.73 -12.66
CA THR A 101 -13.00 8.15 -14.02
C THR A 101 -12.81 9.65 -14.24
N ALA A 102 -12.88 10.10 -15.48
CA ALA A 102 -12.90 11.53 -15.80
C ALA A 102 -14.10 12.25 -15.15
N ALA A 103 -15.24 11.60 -15.02
CA ALA A 103 -16.42 12.16 -14.37
C ALA A 103 -16.20 12.44 -12.88
N ASP A 104 -15.40 11.61 -12.21
CA ASP A 104 -15.03 11.86 -10.81
C ASP A 104 -14.18 13.11 -10.67
N ILE A 105 -13.22 13.31 -11.57
CA ILE A 105 -12.43 14.54 -11.63
C ILE A 105 -13.32 15.76 -11.89
N ASP A 106 -14.26 15.66 -12.83
CA ASP A 106 -15.19 16.74 -13.12
C ASP A 106 -16.07 17.07 -11.89
N ARG A 107 -16.53 16.07 -11.16
CA ARG A 107 -17.30 16.22 -9.92
C ARG A 107 -16.47 16.91 -8.83
N ILE A 108 -15.23 16.47 -8.63
CA ILE A 108 -14.29 17.06 -7.66
C ILE A 108 -14.03 18.54 -7.97
N ILE A 109 -13.78 18.86 -9.23
CA ILE A 109 -13.50 20.25 -9.66
C ILE A 109 -14.73 21.16 -9.50
N ALA A 110 -15.92 20.61 -9.71
CA ALA A 110 -17.17 21.37 -9.65
C ALA A 110 -17.67 21.66 -8.24
N SER A 111 -17.20 20.94 -7.22
CA SER A 111 -17.67 21.04 -5.84
C SER A 111 -16.64 21.65 -4.90
N ASP A 112 -17.13 22.40 -3.92
CA ASP A 112 -16.35 22.86 -2.76
C ASP A 112 -16.58 21.98 -1.51
N ASP A 113 -17.48 20.99 -1.60
CA ASP A 113 -17.79 20.10 -0.49
C ASP A 113 -16.83 18.90 -0.47
N PRO A 114 -16.05 18.71 0.61
CA PRO A 114 -15.19 17.54 0.76
C PRO A 114 -15.92 16.20 0.65
N ALA A 115 -17.23 16.15 0.90
CA ALA A 115 -18.01 14.93 0.73
C ALA A 115 -18.04 14.45 -0.73
N ASP A 116 -17.98 15.40 -1.70
CA ASP A 116 -17.92 15.08 -3.12
C ASP A 116 -16.52 14.67 -3.61
N TRP A 117 -15.49 14.82 -2.76
CA TRP A 117 -14.10 14.58 -3.13
C TRP A 117 -13.60 13.19 -2.75
N GLN A 118 -14.40 12.41 -2.06
CA GLN A 118 -14.03 11.09 -1.58
C GLN A 118 -14.80 9.98 -2.28
N GLY A 119 -14.23 8.79 -2.29
CA GLY A 119 -14.91 7.57 -2.69
C GLY A 119 -15.71 6.97 -1.54
N GLU A 120 -16.63 6.11 -1.88
CA GLU A 120 -17.13 5.15 -0.90
C GLU A 120 -15.98 4.21 -0.54
N THR A 121 -15.78 3.93 0.75
CA THR A 121 -14.80 2.90 1.13
C THR A 121 -15.37 1.56 0.65
N PRO A 122 -14.85 0.98 -0.43
CA PRO A 122 -15.41 -0.27 -0.90
C PRO A 122 -15.13 -1.34 0.14
N MET A 123 -16.16 -2.10 0.50
CA MET A 123 -15.95 -3.40 1.12
C MET A 123 -15.39 -4.32 0.03
N VAL A 124 -14.08 -4.26 -0.18
CA VAL A 124 -13.43 -5.18 -1.12
C VAL A 124 -13.59 -6.59 -0.59
N SER A 125 -14.40 -7.39 -1.25
CA SER A 125 -14.36 -8.83 -1.07
C SER A 125 -13.04 -9.31 -1.66
N LEU A 126 -12.10 -9.65 -0.79
CA LEU A 126 -10.80 -10.18 -1.21
C LEU A 126 -10.90 -11.57 -1.83
N ILE A 127 -12.03 -12.23 -1.64
CA ILE A 127 -12.32 -13.54 -2.21
C ILE A 127 -13.63 -13.41 -2.97
N PRO A 128 -13.63 -13.58 -4.30
CA PRO A 128 -14.88 -13.60 -5.08
C PRO A 128 -15.84 -14.67 -4.57
N ASP A 129 -17.13 -14.39 -4.67
CA ASP A 129 -18.14 -15.38 -4.29
C ASP A 129 -17.98 -16.69 -5.09
N GLY A 130 -18.06 -17.81 -4.38
CA GLY A 130 -17.87 -19.14 -4.97
C GLY A 130 -16.42 -19.58 -5.16
N VAL A 131 -15.44 -18.77 -4.75
CA VAL A 131 -14.02 -19.14 -4.74
C VAL A 131 -13.59 -19.49 -3.33
N GLU A 132 -12.94 -20.64 -3.17
CA GLU A 132 -12.32 -21.01 -1.90
C GLU A 132 -11.02 -20.26 -1.69
N GLY A 133 -10.90 -19.55 -0.59
CA GLY A 133 -9.68 -18.82 -0.22
C GLY A 133 -8.69 -19.71 0.52
N TYR A 134 -7.49 -19.90 -0.05
CA TYR A 134 -6.43 -20.70 0.60
C TYR A 134 -5.63 -19.93 1.66
N LEU A 135 -5.45 -18.64 1.51
CA LEU A 135 -4.60 -17.82 2.38
C LEU A 135 -5.41 -16.91 3.30
N LEU A 136 -6.62 -16.59 2.94
CA LEU A 136 -7.46 -15.67 3.68
C LEU A 136 -8.70 -16.40 4.21
N PRO A 137 -9.16 -16.05 5.42
CA PRO A 137 -10.40 -16.60 5.92
C PRO A 137 -11.60 -16.15 5.06
N PRO A 138 -12.72 -16.90 5.07
CA PRO A 138 -13.93 -16.52 4.37
C PRO A 138 -14.40 -15.10 4.69
N ASN A 139 -15.14 -14.48 3.77
CA ASN A 139 -15.76 -13.20 3.99
C ASN A 139 -16.69 -13.24 5.24
N GLY A 140 -16.74 -12.12 5.96
CA GLY A 140 -17.53 -12.02 7.20
C GLY A 140 -16.83 -12.52 8.47
N VAL A 141 -15.65 -13.14 8.36
CA VAL A 141 -14.85 -13.50 9.52
C VAL A 141 -14.09 -12.26 10.05
N ASN A 142 -14.19 -12.00 11.34
CA ASN A 142 -13.37 -10.95 11.96
C ASN A 142 -11.89 -11.38 11.99
N ARG A 143 -11.12 -10.87 11.04
CA ARG A 143 -9.70 -11.21 10.83
C ARG A 143 -8.79 -10.73 11.95
N CYS A 144 -9.24 -9.73 12.72
CA CYS A 144 -8.50 -9.21 13.87
C CYS A 144 -8.78 -9.99 15.17
N SER A 145 -9.71 -10.96 15.15
CA SER A 145 -10.06 -11.76 16.31
C SER A 145 -9.29 -13.07 16.34
N ILE A 146 -8.45 -13.27 17.35
CA ILE A 146 -7.74 -14.54 17.58
C ILE A 146 -8.70 -15.72 17.75
N GLY A 147 -9.84 -15.50 18.40
CA GLY A 147 -10.88 -16.54 18.59
C GLY A 147 -11.44 -17.01 17.24
N HIS A 148 -11.75 -16.09 16.34
CA HIS A 148 -12.20 -16.45 15.00
C HIS A 148 -11.12 -17.17 14.21
N TYR A 149 -9.86 -16.73 14.29
CA TYR A 149 -8.75 -17.38 13.62
C TYR A 149 -8.54 -18.82 14.09
N VAL A 150 -8.54 -19.04 15.41
CA VAL A 150 -8.40 -20.38 16.01
C VAL A 150 -9.58 -21.29 15.62
N ASN A 151 -10.82 -20.79 15.68
CA ASN A 151 -12.02 -21.54 15.32
C ASN A 151 -12.03 -21.94 13.82
N ALA A 152 -11.45 -21.09 12.97
CA ALA A 152 -11.25 -21.40 11.54
C ALA A 152 -10.08 -22.37 11.28
N GLY A 153 -9.43 -22.88 12.32
CA GLY A 153 -8.32 -23.82 12.20
C GLY A 153 -6.93 -23.18 12.21
N GLY A 154 -6.85 -21.90 12.56
CA GLY A 154 -5.58 -21.22 12.74
C GLY A 154 -4.69 -21.89 13.78
N TYR A 155 -3.38 -21.77 13.61
CA TYR A 155 -2.32 -22.38 14.41
C TYR A 155 -2.23 -23.91 14.39
N LYS A 156 -3.15 -24.67 13.80
CA LYS A 156 -3.06 -26.14 13.70
C LYS A 156 -1.77 -26.62 13.06
N GLN A 157 -1.33 -25.96 11.97
CA GLN A 157 -0.09 -26.33 11.30
C GLN A 157 1.15 -25.89 12.11
N ALA A 158 1.07 -24.78 12.83
CA ALA A 158 2.14 -24.37 13.72
C ALA A 158 2.31 -25.36 14.88
N GLU A 159 1.20 -25.83 15.46
CA GLU A 159 1.24 -26.86 16.50
C GLU A 159 1.81 -28.18 15.99
N ARG A 160 1.41 -28.60 14.79
CA ARG A 160 1.97 -29.78 14.13
C ARG A 160 3.47 -29.65 13.89
N ALA A 161 3.91 -28.51 13.33
CA ALA A 161 5.30 -28.25 13.05
C ALA A 161 6.13 -28.29 14.33
N TRP A 162 5.63 -27.73 15.43
CA TRP A 162 6.33 -27.68 16.71
C TRP A 162 6.42 -29.04 17.42
N LYS A 163 5.36 -29.87 17.34
CA LYS A 163 5.27 -31.12 18.10
C LYS A 163 5.69 -32.36 17.35
N GLU A 164 5.60 -32.36 16.03
CA GLU A 164 5.65 -33.57 15.22
C GLU A 164 6.75 -33.58 14.16
N LEU A 165 7.32 -32.42 13.82
CA LEU A 165 8.26 -32.31 12.70
C LEU A 165 9.62 -31.82 13.16
N GLU A 166 10.67 -32.42 12.58
CA GLU A 166 12.02 -31.92 12.71
C GLU A 166 12.24 -30.69 11.79
N PRO A 167 13.15 -29.77 12.16
CA PRO A 167 13.38 -28.54 11.38
C PRO A 167 13.71 -28.79 9.91
N GLU A 168 14.47 -29.85 9.61
CA GLU A 168 14.84 -30.24 8.25
C GLU A 168 13.61 -30.67 7.42
N ALA A 169 12.69 -31.41 8.04
CA ALA A 169 11.44 -31.82 7.39
C ALA A 169 10.55 -30.61 7.07
N ILE A 170 10.49 -29.63 7.96
CA ILE A 170 9.76 -28.36 7.72
C ILE A 170 10.36 -27.62 6.52
N ALA A 171 11.69 -27.49 6.48
CA ALA A 171 12.37 -26.82 5.37
C ALA A 171 12.14 -27.53 4.02
N GLU A 172 12.11 -28.88 4.01
CA GLU A 172 11.83 -29.65 2.79
C GLU A 172 10.37 -29.49 2.35
N ILE A 173 9.40 -29.55 3.26
CA ILE A 173 7.98 -29.30 2.94
C ILE A 173 7.79 -27.92 2.30
N VAL A 174 8.45 -26.87 2.86
CA VAL A 174 8.37 -25.52 2.31
C VAL A 174 9.04 -25.43 0.94
N LYS A 175 10.12 -26.16 0.72
CA LYS A 175 10.80 -26.23 -0.58
C LYS A 175 9.94 -26.94 -1.63
N GLU A 176 9.37 -28.08 -1.28
CA GLU A 176 8.47 -28.87 -2.16
C GLU A 176 7.19 -28.10 -2.51
N SER A 177 6.69 -27.24 -1.60
CA SER A 177 5.52 -26.39 -1.88
C SER A 177 5.75 -25.38 -3.02
N GLY A 178 6.99 -25.15 -3.42
CA GLY A 178 7.34 -24.16 -4.43
C GLY A 178 7.17 -22.70 -3.98
N LEU A 179 6.98 -22.44 -2.69
CA LEU A 179 6.84 -21.08 -2.15
C LEU A 179 8.10 -20.26 -2.48
N ARG A 180 7.88 -19.07 -3.01
CA ARG A 180 8.94 -18.13 -3.41
C ARG A 180 8.82 -16.80 -2.66
N GLY A 181 9.95 -16.15 -2.47
CA GLY A 181 10.00 -14.80 -1.93
C GLY A 181 9.24 -13.80 -2.82
N ARG A 182 8.60 -12.82 -2.19
CA ARG A 182 7.79 -11.78 -2.84
C ARG A 182 8.49 -10.42 -2.91
N GLY A 183 9.76 -10.35 -2.52
CA GLY A 183 10.57 -9.14 -2.59
C GLY A 183 11.19 -8.84 -3.97
N GLY A 184 10.72 -9.50 -5.05
CA GLY A 184 11.14 -9.25 -6.44
C GLY A 184 11.94 -10.38 -7.07
N ALA A 185 12.95 -10.95 -6.40
CA ALA A 185 13.83 -11.99 -6.97
C ALA A 185 13.17 -13.38 -7.11
N GLY A 186 12.06 -13.63 -6.44
CA GLY A 186 11.35 -14.91 -6.52
C GLY A 186 12.16 -16.12 -6.07
N PHE A 187 13.13 -15.94 -5.18
CA PHE A 187 13.98 -17.02 -4.70
C PHE A 187 13.18 -18.04 -3.87
N SER A 188 13.51 -19.34 -3.98
CA SER A 188 12.84 -20.39 -3.22
C SER A 188 12.99 -20.18 -1.71
N THR A 189 11.86 -20.08 -1.01
CA THR A 189 11.84 -19.85 0.45
C THR A 189 12.44 -21.03 1.20
N GLY A 190 12.10 -22.26 0.83
CA GLY A 190 12.65 -23.47 1.47
C GLY A 190 14.15 -23.60 1.26
N MET A 191 14.67 -23.29 0.08
CA MET A 191 16.12 -23.26 -0.15
C MET A 191 16.82 -22.20 0.70
N LYS A 192 16.20 -21.03 0.84
CA LYS A 192 16.74 -19.96 1.70
C LYS A 192 16.84 -20.43 3.16
N TRP A 193 15.85 -21.15 3.64
CA TRP A 193 15.88 -21.71 5.00
C TRP A 193 16.96 -22.78 5.18
N GLN A 194 17.22 -23.60 4.16
CA GLN A 194 18.30 -24.59 4.19
C GLN A 194 19.68 -23.96 4.27
N PHE A 195 19.86 -22.72 3.82
CA PHE A 195 21.13 -22.00 3.90
C PHE A 195 21.40 -21.35 5.27
N MET A 196 20.44 -21.38 6.18
CA MET A 196 20.66 -20.86 7.52
C MET A 196 21.72 -21.67 8.26
N PRO A 197 22.68 -21.02 8.92
CA PRO A 197 23.71 -21.74 9.69
C PRO A 197 23.04 -22.50 10.83
N LYS A 198 23.34 -23.80 10.92
CA LYS A 198 22.83 -24.69 11.99
C LYS A 198 23.47 -24.39 13.33
N GLU A 199 24.70 -23.91 13.32
CA GLU A 199 25.46 -23.52 14.51
C GLU A 199 25.94 -22.07 14.34
N SER A 200 25.75 -21.27 15.36
CA SER A 200 26.20 -19.87 15.39
C SER A 200 26.64 -19.51 16.81
N ALA A 201 27.82 -18.91 16.95
CA ALA A 201 28.26 -18.33 18.20
C ALA A 201 27.50 -17.03 18.58
N LYS A 202 26.72 -16.47 17.64
CA LYS A 202 25.93 -15.27 17.85
C LYS A 202 24.47 -15.65 18.06
N PRO A 203 23.72 -14.84 18.85
CA PRO A 203 22.27 -15.03 18.97
C PRO A 203 21.57 -14.98 17.60
N SER A 204 20.58 -15.82 17.42
CA SER A 204 19.69 -15.76 16.24
C SER A 204 18.50 -14.88 16.53
N TYR A 205 18.13 -14.04 15.58
CA TYR A 205 16.98 -13.14 15.67
C TYR A 205 16.01 -13.42 14.53
N LEU A 206 14.71 -13.35 14.81
CA LEU A 206 13.67 -13.38 13.80
C LEU A 206 13.23 -11.94 13.52
N ALA A 207 13.49 -11.47 12.31
CA ALA A 207 12.95 -10.21 11.82
C ALA A 207 11.78 -10.50 10.88
N VAL A 208 10.60 -10.00 11.21
CA VAL A 208 9.39 -10.18 10.41
C VAL A 208 8.99 -8.85 9.81
N ASN A 209 8.99 -8.77 8.49
CA ASN A 209 8.38 -7.65 7.79
C ASN A 209 6.88 -7.93 7.64
N CYS A 210 6.07 -7.15 8.33
CA CYS A 210 4.60 -7.18 8.29
C CYS A 210 4.06 -5.81 7.88
N ASP A 211 4.84 -5.02 7.18
CA ASP A 211 4.42 -3.73 6.67
C ASP A 211 3.59 -3.93 5.40
N GLU A 212 2.37 -3.42 5.43
CA GLU A 212 1.41 -3.29 4.35
C GLU A 212 0.88 -1.86 4.45
N SER A 213 1.74 -0.91 4.11
CA SER A 213 1.47 0.52 4.31
C SER A 213 0.72 1.16 3.14
N GLU A 214 0.36 0.38 2.14
CA GLU A 214 -0.46 0.82 1.00
C GLU A 214 -1.96 0.81 1.31
#